data_e3ee2aba7ebc148302b1bfd9d5a7bda6
#
_entry.id   e3ee2aba7ebc148302b1bfd9d5a7bda6
#
_cell.length_a   1.000
_cell.length_b   1.000
_cell.length_c   1.000
_cell.angle_alpha   90.00
_cell.angle_beta   90.00
_cell.angle_gamma   90.00
#
_symmetry.space_group_name_H-M   'P 1'
#
loop_
_entity.id
_entity.type
_entity.pdbx_description
1 polymer ?
#
loop_
_entity_poly.entity_id
_entity_poly.type
_entity_poly.pdbx_seq_one_letter_code
_entity_poly.pdbx_strand_id
1 'polypeptide(L)'
;MSGLSSLQEWLCWAWTEPRGLETALAIPSPNRPEPSPRQLDEIVSGTPGALRRLGVYANAYFERILGAMAGDFPALKAVLGETDFRRLTAEYLATHPSRTYNIDDIGHALPAFLRGHPLTIHRPYLEDLARLEREIFLCLYTDRETPMDAKTLSAIPPDS
;
A
#
# COMPACT_ATOMS: atom_id res chain seq x y z
N MET A 1 8.90 -10.65 -25.54
CA MET A 1 9.16 -10.68 -24.07
C MET A 1 9.13 -12.15 -23.66
N SER A 2 10.06 -12.61 -22.82
CA SER A 2 10.15 -14.03 -22.46
C SER A 2 8.94 -14.40 -21.58
N GLY A 3 8.40 -15.62 -21.73
CA GLY A 3 7.24 -16.08 -20.96
C GLY A 3 7.46 -16.05 -19.44
N LEU A 4 8.71 -16.06 -18.97
CA LEU A 4 9.09 -15.92 -17.57
C LEU A 4 8.78 -14.51 -17.03
N SER A 5 9.02 -13.45 -17.80
CA SER A 5 8.73 -12.07 -17.40
C SER A 5 7.23 -11.85 -17.19
N SER A 6 6.41 -12.34 -18.13
CA SER A 6 4.94 -12.23 -18.03
C SER A 6 4.39 -13.01 -16.84
N LEU A 7 4.99 -14.15 -16.51
CA LEU A 7 4.63 -14.93 -15.33
C LEU A 7 5.00 -14.20 -14.04
N GLN A 8 6.19 -13.62 -13.97
CA GLN A 8 6.63 -12.83 -12.82
C GLN A 8 5.74 -11.60 -12.59
N GLU A 9 5.38 -10.89 -13.65
CA GLU A 9 4.44 -9.76 -13.60
C GLU A 9 3.06 -10.19 -13.08
N TRP A 10 2.56 -11.33 -13.58
CA TRP A 10 1.28 -11.87 -13.13
C TRP A 10 1.31 -12.31 -11.65
N LEU A 11 2.37 -13.00 -11.22
CA LEU A 11 2.55 -13.38 -9.83
C LEU A 11 2.64 -12.16 -8.91
N CYS A 12 3.40 -11.15 -9.32
CA CYS A 12 3.52 -9.90 -8.58
C CYS A 12 2.16 -9.22 -8.44
N TRP A 13 1.38 -9.14 -9.52
CA TRP A 13 0.03 -8.62 -9.50
C TRP A 13 -0.89 -9.44 -8.58
N ALA A 14 -0.87 -10.76 -8.68
CA ALA A 14 -1.71 -11.65 -7.88
C ALA A 14 -1.43 -11.55 -6.38
N TRP A 15 -0.17 -11.31 -5.99
CA TRP A 15 0.22 -11.14 -4.59
C TRP A 15 -0.09 -9.76 -4.04
N THR A 16 -0.12 -8.75 -4.90
CA THR A 16 -0.41 -7.37 -4.51
C THR A 16 -1.89 -7.02 -4.58
N GLU A 17 -2.76 -7.94 -5.02
CA GLU A 17 -4.20 -7.70 -5.08
C GLU A 17 -4.81 -7.68 -3.66
N PRO A 18 -5.22 -6.51 -3.16
CA PRO A 18 -5.63 -6.34 -1.76
C PRO A 18 -6.94 -7.05 -1.41
N ARG A 19 -7.73 -7.43 -2.41
CA ARG A 19 -9.00 -8.14 -2.25
C ARG A 19 -8.82 -9.66 -2.15
N GLY A 20 -7.58 -10.13 -2.23
CA GLY A 20 -7.22 -11.53 -2.20
C GLY A 20 -7.24 -12.23 -3.56
N LEU A 21 -6.50 -13.33 -3.66
CA LEU A 21 -6.26 -14.04 -4.91
C LEU A 21 -7.56 -14.57 -5.57
N GLU A 22 -8.51 -15.07 -4.78
CA GLU A 22 -9.79 -15.58 -5.32
C GLU A 22 -10.57 -14.48 -6.03
N THR A 23 -10.63 -13.29 -5.42
CA THR A 23 -11.27 -12.11 -6.02
C THR A 23 -10.50 -11.64 -7.25
N ALA A 24 -9.17 -11.63 -7.17
CA ALA A 24 -8.29 -11.26 -8.26
C ALA A 24 -8.50 -12.15 -9.51
N LEU A 25 -8.74 -13.43 -9.30
CA LEU A 25 -9.00 -14.38 -10.39
C LEU A 25 -10.43 -14.28 -10.94
N ALA A 26 -11.41 -13.94 -10.10
CA ALA A 26 -12.82 -13.90 -10.47
C ALA A 26 -13.22 -12.62 -11.23
N ILE A 27 -12.53 -11.49 -11.01
CA ILE A 27 -12.89 -10.20 -11.59
C ILE A 27 -11.92 -9.84 -12.71
N PRO A 28 -12.41 -9.60 -13.95
CA PRO A 28 -11.57 -9.03 -15.01
C PRO A 28 -10.99 -7.69 -14.54
N SER A 29 -9.67 -7.56 -14.61
CA SER A 29 -8.99 -6.29 -14.31
C SER A 29 -8.29 -5.82 -15.59
N PRO A 30 -8.50 -4.56 -16.02
CA PRO A 30 -7.83 -4.02 -17.20
C PRO A 30 -6.31 -3.97 -17.05
N ASN A 31 -5.81 -3.99 -15.83
CA ASN A 31 -4.38 -3.97 -15.52
C ASN A 31 -3.82 -5.36 -15.16
N ARG A 32 -4.63 -6.42 -15.28
CA ARG A 32 -4.16 -7.77 -15.00
C ARG A 32 -3.22 -8.22 -16.11
N PRO A 33 -1.94 -8.52 -15.81
CA PRO A 33 -1.07 -9.17 -16.78
C PRO A 33 -1.66 -10.53 -17.17
N GLU A 34 -1.78 -10.81 -18.45
CA GLU A 34 -2.26 -12.11 -18.92
C GLU A 34 -1.09 -13.10 -18.94
N PRO A 35 -1.07 -14.14 -18.10
CA PRO A 35 -0.15 -15.23 -18.29
C PRO A 35 -0.60 -16.04 -19.49
N SER A 36 0.34 -16.65 -20.21
CA SER A 36 -0.07 -17.60 -21.25
C SER A 36 -0.85 -18.75 -20.60
N PRO A 37 -1.89 -19.31 -21.24
CA PRO A 37 -2.66 -20.44 -20.71
C PRO A 37 -1.79 -21.62 -20.25
N ARG A 38 -0.69 -21.89 -20.95
CA ARG A 38 0.30 -22.94 -20.57
C ARG A 38 0.96 -22.67 -19.23
N GLN A 39 1.31 -21.41 -18.95
CA GLN A 39 1.97 -21.05 -17.69
C GLN A 39 1.02 -21.10 -16.50
N LEU A 40 -0.26 -20.76 -16.70
CA LEU A 40 -1.29 -20.97 -15.68
C LEU A 40 -1.47 -22.44 -15.38
N ASP A 41 -1.54 -23.32 -16.39
CA ASP A 41 -1.63 -24.75 -16.22
C ASP A 41 -0.43 -25.34 -15.48
N GLU A 42 0.79 -24.89 -15.76
CA GLU A 42 1.98 -25.31 -15.01
C GLU A 42 1.95 -24.89 -13.55
N ILE A 43 1.48 -23.68 -13.24
CA ILE A 43 1.38 -23.19 -11.86
C ILE A 43 0.23 -23.88 -11.12
N VAL A 44 -0.92 -24.06 -11.77
CA VAL A 44 -2.16 -24.55 -11.15
C VAL A 44 -2.23 -26.07 -11.17
N SER A 45 -1.84 -26.70 -12.29
CA SER A 45 -1.99 -28.15 -12.50
C SER A 45 -0.76 -28.95 -12.08
N GLY A 46 0.42 -28.35 -12.09
CA GLY A 46 1.68 -29.04 -11.83
C GLY A 46 1.93 -29.40 -10.36
N THR A 47 1.18 -28.79 -9.42
CA THR A 47 1.36 -29.08 -7.99
C THR A 47 0.03 -28.96 -7.24
N PRO A 48 -0.48 -30.04 -6.61
CA PRO A 48 -1.69 -29.99 -5.81
C PRO A 48 -1.62 -28.87 -4.75
N GLY A 49 -2.63 -28.00 -4.70
CA GLY A 49 -2.70 -26.89 -3.75
C GLY A 49 -1.85 -25.66 -4.10
N ALA A 50 -1.35 -25.51 -5.34
CA ALA A 50 -0.59 -24.34 -5.77
C ALA A 50 -1.38 -23.04 -5.59
N LEU A 51 -2.63 -22.98 -6.01
CA LEU A 51 -3.50 -21.83 -5.81
C LEU A 51 -3.70 -21.49 -4.33
N ARG A 52 -3.87 -22.50 -3.48
CA ARG A 52 -4.00 -22.29 -2.03
C ARG A 52 -2.73 -21.68 -1.45
N ARG A 53 -1.56 -22.20 -1.83
CA ARG A 53 -0.28 -21.62 -1.38
C ARG A 53 -0.11 -20.19 -1.87
N LEU A 54 -0.44 -19.93 -3.12
CA LEU A 54 -0.41 -18.58 -3.69
C LEU A 54 -1.32 -17.61 -2.88
N GLY A 55 -2.54 -18.06 -2.51
CA GLY A 55 -3.45 -17.30 -1.64
C GLY A 55 -2.88 -17.02 -0.25
N VAL A 56 -2.17 -17.98 0.34
CA VAL A 56 -1.48 -17.78 1.62
C VAL A 56 -0.41 -16.70 1.51
N TYR A 57 0.38 -16.69 0.43
CA TYR A 57 1.38 -15.65 0.20
C TYR A 57 0.75 -14.27 -0.06
N ALA A 58 -0.31 -14.21 -0.86
CA ALA A 58 -1.04 -12.96 -1.12
C ALA A 58 -1.60 -12.36 0.18
N ASN A 59 -2.23 -13.19 1.01
CA ASN A 59 -2.75 -12.76 2.30
C ASN A 59 -1.62 -12.29 3.24
N ALA A 60 -0.52 -13.05 3.33
CA ALA A 60 0.61 -12.68 4.16
C ALA A 60 1.26 -11.36 3.71
N TYR A 61 1.33 -11.13 2.40
CA TYR A 61 1.81 -9.87 1.83
C TYR A 61 0.91 -8.70 2.24
N PHE A 62 -0.41 -8.83 2.07
CA PHE A 62 -1.37 -7.80 2.46
C PHE A 62 -1.32 -7.50 3.97
N GLU A 63 -1.28 -8.53 4.82
CA GLU A 63 -1.17 -8.35 6.28
C GLU A 63 0.13 -7.62 6.68
N ARG A 64 1.22 -7.92 5.98
CA ARG A 64 2.50 -7.23 6.21
C ARG A 64 2.42 -5.74 5.87
N ILE A 65 1.80 -5.39 4.74
CA ILE A 65 1.58 -4.00 4.35
C ILE A 65 0.62 -3.31 5.33
N LEU A 66 -0.47 -3.97 5.69
CA LEU A 66 -1.44 -3.44 6.67
C LEU A 66 -0.76 -3.14 8.01
N GLY A 67 0.14 -4.03 8.44
CA GLY A 67 0.95 -3.83 9.65
C GLY A 67 1.87 -2.62 9.55
N ALA A 68 2.58 -2.45 8.42
CA ALA A 68 3.43 -1.28 8.17
C ALA A 68 2.61 0.02 8.16
N MET A 69 1.52 0.05 7.39
CA MET A 69 0.60 1.21 7.34
C MET A 69 0.03 1.55 8.73
N ALA A 70 -0.28 0.54 9.55
CA ALA A 70 -0.74 0.76 10.92
C ALA A 70 0.36 1.33 11.85
N GLY A 71 1.62 1.02 11.56
CA GLY A 71 2.78 1.61 12.24
C GLY A 71 3.02 3.06 11.83
N ASP A 72 2.88 3.37 10.55
CA ASP A 72 3.09 4.71 9.99
C ASP A 72 1.93 5.68 10.31
N PHE A 73 0.70 5.15 10.42
CA PHE A 73 -0.54 5.92 10.61
C PHE A 73 -1.34 5.45 11.84
N PRO A 74 -0.75 5.43 13.05
CA PRO A 74 -1.41 4.90 14.25
C PRO A 74 -2.64 5.71 14.68
N ALA A 75 -2.62 7.04 14.57
CA ALA A 75 -3.75 7.88 14.94
C ALA A 75 -4.89 7.77 13.91
N LEU A 76 -4.56 7.70 12.62
CA LEU A 76 -5.54 7.45 11.57
C LEU A 76 -6.25 6.11 11.79
N LYS A 77 -5.49 5.04 12.12
CA LYS A 77 -6.03 3.74 12.48
C LYS A 77 -6.94 3.81 13.71
N ALA A 78 -6.52 4.53 14.76
CA ALA A 78 -7.31 4.68 15.98
C ALA A 78 -8.65 5.38 15.72
N VAL A 79 -8.66 6.41 14.87
CA VAL A 79 -9.87 7.17 14.51
C VAL A 79 -10.83 6.35 13.62
N LEU A 80 -10.30 5.57 12.68
CA LEU A 80 -11.10 4.77 11.76
C LEU A 80 -11.58 3.45 12.38
N GLY A 81 -10.80 2.89 13.28
CA GLY A 81 -10.95 1.53 13.77
C GLY A 81 -10.41 0.49 12.78
N GLU A 82 -10.28 -0.75 13.24
CA GLU A 82 -9.63 -1.85 12.50
C GLU A 82 -10.27 -2.11 11.13
N THR A 83 -11.61 -2.15 11.09
CA THR A 83 -12.35 -2.52 9.86
C THR A 83 -12.24 -1.45 8.76
N ASP A 84 -12.45 -0.18 9.12
CA ASP A 84 -12.39 0.91 8.14
C ASP A 84 -10.96 1.18 7.70
N PHE A 85 -9.99 1.07 8.61
CA PHE A 85 -8.56 1.21 8.27
C PHE A 85 -8.10 0.11 7.31
N ARG A 86 -8.51 -1.14 7.55
CA ARG A 86 -8.22 -2.27 6.66
C ARG A 86 -8.83 -2.05 5.27
N ARG A 87 -10.09 -1.60 5.20
CA ARG A 87 -10.78 -1.28 3.94
C ARG A 87 -10.08 -0.13 3.21
N LEU A 88 -9.76 0.95 3.90
CA LEU A 88 -9.02 2.10 3.34
C LEU A 88 -7.68 1.66 2.76
N THR A 89 -6.91 0.85 3.49
CA THR A 89 -5.63 0.32 3.02
C THR A 89 -5.80 -0.53 1.75
N ALA A 90 -6.82 -1.38 1.68
CA ALA A 90 -7.10 -2.18 0.49
C ALA A 90 -7.47 -1.31 -0.72
N GLU A 91 -8.33 -0.31 -0.54
CA GLU A 91 -8.74 0.64 -1.60
C GLU A 91 -7.55 1.49 -2.08
N TYR A 92 -6.71 1.93 -1.15
CA TYR A 92 -5.48 2.66 -1.45
C TYR A 92 -4.52 1.83 -2.30
N LEU A 93 -4.21 0.59 -1.89
CA LEU A 93 -3.29 -0.29 -2.61
C LEU A 93 -3.82 -0.69 -4.00
N ALA A 94 -5.13 -0.78 -4.19
CA ALA A 94 -5.72 -1.06 -5.49
C ALA A 94 -5.42 0.05 -6.52
N THR A 95 -5.26 1.29 -6.07
CA THR A 95 -4.96 2.46 -6.91
C THR A 95 -3.48 2.87 -6.88
N HIS A 96 -2.79 2.55 -5.78
CA HIS A 96 -1.39 2.87 -5.53
C HIS A 96 -0.60 1.61 -5.17
N PRO A 97 -0.43 0.66 -6.13
CA PRO A 97 0.33 -0.56 -5.86
C PRO A 97 1.78 -0.22 -5.55
N SER A 98 2.37 -0.94 -4.59
CA SER A 98 3.80 -0.78 -4.29
C SER A 98 4.63 -1.11 -5.53
N ARG A 99 5.52 -0.18 -5.90
CA ARG A 99 6.46 -0.32 -7.02
C ARG A 99 7.91 -0.38 -6.55
N THR A 100 8.13 -0.25 -5.25
CA THR A 100 9.46 -0.26 -4.63
C THR A 100 9.58 -1.45 -3.67
N TYR A 101 10.82 -1.86 -3.42
CA TYR A 101 11.11 -2.87 -2.40
C TYR A 101 11.07 -2.29 -0.98
N ASN A 102 11.04 -0.96 -0.86
CA ASN A 102 11.00 -0.29 0.42
C ASN A 102 9.54 -0.19 0.91
N ILE A 103 9.25 -0.84 2.02
CA ILE A 103 7.93 -0.84 2.65
C ILE A 103 7.56 0.54 3.21
N ASP A 104 8.56 1.35 3.56
CA ASP A 104 8.39 2.69 4.14
C ASP A 104 7.83 3.71 3.14
N ASP A 105 7.93 3.41 1.84
CA ASP A 105 7.39 4.28 0.78
C ASP A 105 5.91 4.04 0.49
N ILE A 106 5.34 2.96 1.02
CA ILE A 106 3.98 2.56 0.66
C ILE A 106 2.97 3.63 1.01
N GLY A 107 3.07 4.25 2.18
CA GLY A 107 2.10 5.23 2.68
C GLY A 107 2.24 6.66 2.11
N HIS A 108 3.21 6.92 1.22
CA HIS A 108 3.55 8.29 0.80
C HIS A 108 2.39 9.06 0.14
N ALA A 109 1.53 8.40 -0.62
CA ALA A 109 0.42 9.02 -1.33
C ALA A 109 -0.91 8.94 -0.55
N LEU A 110 -0.94 8.34 0.63
CA LEU A 110 -2.17 8.18 1.41
C LEU A 110 -2.86 9.50 1.75
N PRO A 111 -2.16 10.58 2.16
CA PRO A 111 -2.82 11.86 2.40
C PRO A 111 -3.53 12.41 1.15
N ALA A 112 -2.87 12.34 -0.01
CA ALA A 112 -3.46 12.78 -1.28
C ALA A 112 -4.64 11.89 -1.71
N PHE A 113 -4.58 10.60 -1.46
CA PHE A 113 -5.67 9.66 -1.72
C PHE A 113 -6.90 9.98 -0.86
N LEU A 114 -6.70 10.36 0.41
CA LEU A 114 -7.78 10.74 1.32
C LEU A 114 -8.50 12.01 0.90
N ARG A 115 -7.88 12.94 0.18
CA ARG A 115 -8.47 14.25 -0.23
C ARG A 115 -9.81 14.12 -0.94
N GLY A 116 -10.06 13.08 -1.69
CA GLY A 116 -11.32 12.85 -2.40
C GLY A 116 -12.07 11.61 -1.93
N HIS A 117 -11.63 10.99 -0.85
CA HIS A 117 -12.17 9.73 -0.39
C HIS A 117 -13.51 9.92 0.36
N PRO A 118 -14.52 9.02 0.19
CA PRO A 118 -15.81 9.16 0.87
C PRO A 118 -15.73 9.29 2.40
N LEU A 119 -14.72 8.70 3.03
CA LEU A 119 -14.52 8.82 4.49
C LEU A 119 -14.25 10.26 4.95
N THR A 120 -13.72 11.12 4.07
CA THR A 120 -13.41 12.53 4.39
C THR A 120 -14.64 13.42 4.34
N ILE A 121 -15.76 13.01 3.72
CA ILE A 121 -17.01 13.78 3.66
C ILE A 121 -17.50 14.17 5.06
N HIS A 122 -17.46 13.23 6.00
CA HIS A 122 -17.88 13.44 7.38
C HIS A 122 -16.72 13.65 8.36
N ARG A 123 -15.49 13.49 7.90
CA ARG A 123 -14.26 13.59 8.69
C ARG A 123 -13.16 14.28 7.87
N PRO A 124 -13.34 15.59 7.56
CA PRO A 124 -12.44 16.31 6.64
C PRO A 124 -10.99 16.38 7.13
N TYR A 125 -10.77 16.25 8.44
CA TYR A 125 -9.46 16.25 9.07
C TYR A 125 -8.60 14.99 8.80
N LEU A 126 -9.15 13.94 8.21
CA LEU A 126 -8.40 12.68 7.98
C LEU A 126 -7.21 12.87 7.03
N GLU A 127 -7.34 13.75 6.03
CA GLU A 127 -6.23 14.11 5.13
C GLU A 127 -5.09 14.77 5.92
N ASP A 128 -5.42 15.77 6.73
CA ASP A 128 -4.44 16.52 7.52
C ASP A 128 -3.79 15.63 8.58
N LEU A 129 -4.56 14.74 9.22
CA LEU A 129 -4.05 13.77 10.16
C LEU A 129 -3.05 12.82 9.50
N ALA A 130 -3.39 12.26 8.34
CA ALA A 130 -2.48 11.39 7.61
C ALA A 130 -1.22 12.13 7.13
N ARG A 131 -1.35 13.39 6.72
CA ARG A 131 -0.21 14.24 6.35
C ARG A 131 0.71 14.47 7.55
N LEU A 132 0.15 14.82 8.71
CA LEU A 132 0.92 15.01 9.94
C LEU A 132 1.69 13.74 10.33
N GLU A 133 1.04 12.58 10.33
CA GLU A 133 1.69 11.30 10.66
C GLU A 133 2.80 10.97 9.67
N ARG A 134 2.59 11.24 8.37
CA ARG A 134 3.63 11.03 7.36
C ARG A 134 4.83 11.95 7.57
N GLU A 135 4.63 13.22 7.91
CA GLU A 135 5.73 14.15 8.21
C GLU A 135 6.50 13.72 9.47
N ILE A 136 5.79 13.27 10.51
CA ILE A 136 6.42 12.71 11.72
C ILE A 136 7.28 11.49 11.35
N PHE A 137 6.75 10.58 10.52
CA PHE A 137 7.50 9.42 10.05
C PHE A 137 8.77 9.86 9.31
N LEU A 138 8.68 10.79 8.37
CA LEU A 138 9.83 11.28 7.62
C LEU A 138 10.87 11.91 8.54
N CYS A 139 10.48 12.72 9.52
CA CYS A 139 11.39 13.31 10.50
C CYS A 139 12.14 12.25 11.34
N LEU A 140 11.51 11.09 11.59
CA LEU A 140 12.13 10.02 12.40
C LEU A 140 13.09 9.14 11.59
N TYR A 141 12.81 8.94 10.31
CA TYR A 141 13.51 7.97 9.46
C TYR A 141 14.39 8.58 8.36
N THR A 142 14.31 9.91 8.15
CA THR A 142 15.24 10.59 7.26
C THR A 142 16.58 10.79 7.98
N ASP A 143 17.67 10.64 7.25
CA ASP A 143 19.01 10.95 7.76
C ASP A 143 19.03 12.36 8.34
N ARG A 144 19.63 12.50 9.52
CA ARG A 144 19.70 13.78 10.21
C ARG A 144 20.43 14.80 9.34
N GLU A 145 19.65 15.71 8.75
CA GLU A 145 20.22 16.95 8.23
C GLU A 145 20.85 17.75 9.37
N THR A 146 21.75 18.65 9.03
CA THR A 146 22.40 19.53 10.02
C THR A 146 21.30 20.22 10.85
N PRO A 147 21.31 20.10 12.18
CA PRO A 147 20.30 20.72 13.01
C PRO A 147 20.20 22.21 12.73
N MET A 148 18.99 22.71 12.54
CA MET A 148 18.76 24.14 12.39
C MET A 148 19.15 24.84 13.69
N ASP A 149 20.07 25.81 13.63
CA ASP A 149 20.44 26.58 14.80
C ASP A 149 19.34 27.59 15.21
N ALA A 150 19.37 28.03 16.46
CA ALA A 150 18.38 28.95 17.00
C ALA A 150 18.29 30.28 16.24
N LYS A 151 19.39 30.70 15.60
CA LYS A 151 19.46 31.93 14.81
C LYS A 151 18.70 31.77 13.50
N THR A 152 18.87 30.66 12.82
CA THR A 152 18.13 30.32 11.60
C THR A 152 16.64 30.15 11.89
N LEU A 153 16.29 29.48 13.02
CA LEU A 153 14.91 29.32 13.44
C LEU A 153 14.23 30.69 13.72
N SER A 154 14.94 31.62 14.40
CA SER A 154 14.38 32.95 14.69
C SER A 154 14.25 33.84 13.47
N ALA A 155 14.87 33.50 12.35
CA ALA A 155 14.76 34.24 11.07
C ALA A 155 13.57 33.78 10.21
N ILE A 156 12.86 32.70 10.59
CA ILE A 156 11.65 32.25 9.88
C ILE A 156 10.49 33.18 10.22
N PRO A 157 9.82 33.77 9.22
CA PRO A 157 8.66 34.62 9.47
C PRO A 157 7.52 33.79 10.12
N PRO A 158 6.73 34.39 11.03
CA PRO A 158 5.65 33.67 11.74
C PRO A 158 4.50 33.19 10.85
N ASP A 159 4.43 33.66 9.60
CA ASP A 159 3.36 33.38 8.63
C ASP A 159 3.82 32.50 7.45
N SER A 160 4.93 31.79 7.56
CA SER A 160 5.49 30.93 6.51
C SER A 160 5.18 29.44 6.71
#